data_6f7abab382a67a5807eb1a0e810d66fc
#
_entry.id   6f7abab382a67a5807eb1a0e810d66fc
#
_cell.length_a   1.000
_cell.length_b   1.000
_cell.length_c   1.000
_cell.angle_alpha   90.00
_cell.angle_beta   90.00
_cell.angle_gamma   90.00
#
_symmetry.space_group_name_H-M   'P 1'
#
loop_
_entity.id
_entity.type
_entity.pdbx_description
1 polymer ?
#
loop_
_entity_poly.entity_id
_entity_poly.type
_entity_poly.pdbx_seq_one_letter_code
_entity_poly.pdbx_strand_id
1 'polypeptide(L)'
;MEQRKNIRFPVQFRSSFSSTAMVGGEGSLVDLSLRGCRIESPTEVQPGASLELRIAVMEHGVPIQVQAAIVRWSRGQQFGLEFEVIASAEWVHLQDVVKQIELEPYQRDQQEKPTDT
;
A
#
# COMPACT_ATOMS: atom_id res chain seq x y z
N MET A 1 -18.04 -4.64 -12.72
CA MET A 1 -17.73 -3.52 -12.98
C MET A 1 -17.20 -2.57 -11.95
N GLU A 2 -18.02 -2.10 -11.03
CA GLU A 2 -17.46 -1.17 -10.04
C GLU A 2 -16.42 -1.79 -9.18
N GLN A 3 -16.48 -3.08 -9.00
CA GLN A 3 -15.47 -3.74 -8.20
C GLN A 3 -14.09 -3.54 -8.76
N ARG A 4 -13.99 -3.30 -10.06
CA ARG A 4 -12.68 -3.15 -10.66
C ARG A 4 -11.93 -1.93 -10.16
N LYS A 5 -12.66 -0.94 -9.67
CA LYS A 5 -12.02 0.25 -9.11
C LYS A 5 -11.19 -0.07 -7.88
N ASN A 6 -11.50 -1.17 -7.21
CA ASN A 6 -10.86 -1.52 -5.97
C ASN A 6 -10.04 -2.79 -6.09
N ILE A 7 -9.51 -3.05 -7.28
CA ILE A 7 -8.67 -4.22 -7.48
C ILE A 7 -7.44 -4.09 -6.58
N ARG A 8 -7.14 -5.16 -5.89
CA ARG A 8 -5.98 -5.23 -5.01
C ARG A 8 -4.90 -6.04 -5.69
N PHE A 9 -3.69 -5.53 -5.61
CA PHE A 9 -2.54 -6.19 -6.22
C PHE A 9 -1.62 -6.69 -5.11
N PRO A 10 -1.20 -7.96 -5.15
CA PRO A 10 -0.21 -8.43 -4.19
C PRO A 10 1.12 -7.74 -4.44
N VAL A 11 1.69 -7.24 -3.37
CA VAL A 11 2.95 -6.52 -3.45
C VAL A 11 3.71 -6.82 -2.16
N GLN A 12 4.89 -6.23 -2.04
CA GLN A 12 5.65 -6.33 -0.80
C GLN A 12 6.46 -5.06 -0.67
N PHE A 13 5.89 -4.10 0.03
CA PHE A 13 6.53 -2.81 0.27
C PHE A 13 6.73 -2.63 1.75
N ARG A 14 7.80 -1.96 2.12
CA ARG A 14 7.96 -1.52 3.48
C ARG A 14 6.99 -0.40 3.77
N SER A 15 6.48 -0.38 4.98
CA SER A 15 5.56 0.68 5.38
C SER A 15 5.84 1.07 6.82
N SER A 16 5.56 2.31 7.14
CA SER A 16 5.58 2.79 8.50
C SER A 16 4.31 3.58 8.74
N PHE A 17 3.86 3.58 10.00
CA PHE A 17 2.61 4.24 10.32
C PHE A 17 2.69 4.76 11.75
N SER A 18 1.92 5.79 12.03
CA SER A 18 1.93 6.41 13.34
C SER A 18 0.63 7.16 13.56
N SER A 19 0.37 7.48 14.82
CA SER A 19 -0.77 8.30 15.19
C SER A 19 -0.39 9.08 16.43
N THR A 20 -1.27 9.98 16.85
CA THR A 20 -1.03 10.74 18.08
C THR A 20 -1.00 9.82 19.30
N ALA A 21 -1.68 8.68 19.22
CA ALA A 21 -1.75 7.75 20.36
C ALA A 21 -0.65 6.70 20.30
N MET A 22 0.12 6.66 19.22
CA MET A 22 1.10 5.60 19.01
C MET A 22 2.36 6.21 18.41
N VAL A 23 3.50 5.87 19.00
CA VAL A 23 4.76 6.46 18.56
C VAL A 23 5.05 6.09 17.12
N GLY A 24 4.77 4.86 16.75
CA GLY A 24 4.99 4.45 15.37
C GLY A 24 5.10 2.96 15.30
N GLY A 25 4.87 2.45 14.09
CA GLY A 25 5.01 1.04 13.82
C GLY A 25 5.51 0.85 12.42
N GLU A 26 5.96 -0.38 12.14
CA GLU A 26 6.45 -0.74 10.83
C GLU A 26 5.86 -2.08 10.44
N GLY A 27 5.74 -2.29 9.15
CA GLY A 27 5.22 -3.53 8.65
C GLY A 27 5.45 -3.69 7.17
N SER A 28 4.99 -4.82 6.66
CA SER A 28 5.03 -5.10 5.23
C SER A 28 3.66 -4.87 4.65
N LEU A 29 3.58 -4.01 3.66
CA LEU A 29 2.36 -3.79 2.92
C LEU A 29 2.28 -4.89 1.88
N VAL A 30 1.26 -5.74 1.99
CA VAL A 30 1.20 -6.97 1.21
C VAL A 30 0.15 -6.95 0.12
N ASP A 31 -0.77 -5.99 0.14
CA ASP A 31 -1.58 -5.73 -1.05
C ASP A 31 -1.94 -4.25 -1.08
N LEU A 32 -2.20 -3.76 -2.28
CA LEU A 32 -2.39 -2.34 -2.51
C LEU A 32 -3.46 -2.13 -3.56
N SER A 33 -4.33 -1.17 -3.30
CA SER A 33 -5.29 -0.67 -4.26
C SER A 33 -5.29 0.84 -4.18
N LEU A 34 -6.07 1.48 -5.05
CA LEU A 34 -6.19 2.93 -5.00
C LEU A 34 -6.94 3.42 -3.76
N ARG A 35 -7.64 2.52 -3.06
CA ARG A 35 -8.44 2.93 -1.93
C ARG A 35 -7.89 2.48 -0.60
N GLY A 36 -6.94 1.57 -0.59
CA GLY A 36 -6.42 1.09 0.66
C GLY A 36 -5.38 0.01 0.49
N CYS A 37 -5.04 -0.61 1.61
CA CYS A 37 -3.99 -1.63 1.60
C CYS A 37 -4.16 -2.55 2.80
N ARG A 38 -3.40 -3.64 2.77
CA ARG A 38 -3.31 -4.56 3.89
C ARG A 38 -1.86 -4.62 4.32
N ILE A 39 -1.67 -4.60 5.65
CA ILE A 39 -0.34 -4.56 6.23
C ILE A 39 -0.18 -5.72 7.20
N GLU A 40 0.98 -6.34 7.16
CA GLU A 40 1.40 -7.32 8.15
C GLU A 40 2.38 -6.66 9.10
N SER A 41 2.09 -6.71 10.39
CA SER A 41 2.93 -6.05 11.39
C SER A 41 2.63 -6.62 12.76
N PRO A 42 3.66 -6.77 13.61
CA PRO A 42 3.41 -7.15 15.00
C PRO A 42 2.79 -6.03 15.82
N THR A 43 2.77 -4.81 15.30
CA THR A 43 2.18 -3.68 16.01
C THR A 43 0.66 -3.80 16.00
N GLU A 44 0.06 -3.68 17.17
CA GLU A 44 -1.39 -3.74 17.27
C GLU A 44 -2.00 -2.39 16.97
N VAL A 45 -3.07 -2.42 16.18
CA VAL A 45 -3.83 -1.23 15.86
C VAL A 45 -5.30 -1.54 16.11
N GLN A 46 -6.09 -0.52 16.35
CA GLN A 46 -7.49 -0.69 16.66
C GLN A 46 -8.35 -0.28 15.47
N PRO A 47 -9.37 -1.08 15.14
CA PRO A 47 -10.32 -0.66 14.09
C PRO A 47 -10.88 0.72 14.42
N GLY A 48 -10.98 1.55 13.41
CA GLY A 48 -11.44 2.92 13.56
C GLY A 48 -10.35 3.92 13.79
N ALA A 49 -9.15 3.48 14.14
CA ALA A 49 -8.05 4.41 14.36
C ALA A 49 -7.61 5.03 13.04
N SER A 50 -7.14 6.27 13.12
CA SER A 50 -6.61 6.98 11.96
C SER A 50 -5.10 7.02 12.09
N LEU A 51 -4.42 6.60 11.03
CA LEU A 51 -2.97 6.51 11.01
C LEU A 51 -2.40 7.36 9.88
N GLU A 52 -1.25 7.96 10.13
CA GLU A 52 -0.40 8.43 9.03
C GLU A 52 0.34 7.23 8.49
N LEU A 53 0.44 7.16 7.18
CA LEU A 53 1.06 5.99 6.54
C LEU A 53 2.09 6.45 5.53
N ARG A 54 3.23 5.77 5.51
CA ARG A 54 4.25 5.95 4.49
C ARG A 54 4.54 4.62 3.84
N ILE A 55 4.54 4.60 2.53
CA ILE A 55 4.75 3.39 1.75
C ILE A 55 6.03 3.56 0.95
N ALA A 56 7.01 2.73 1.23
CA ALA A 56 8.28 2.77 0.51
C ALA A 56 8.17 1.87 -0.70
N VAL A 57 7.85 2.46 -1.84
CA VAL A 57 7.60 1.69 -3.05
C VAL A 57 8.86 1.44 -3.84
N MET A 58 9.92 2.17 -3.55
CA MET A 58 11.21 1.98 -4.20
C MET A 58 12.29 2.12 -3.15
N GLU A 59 13.38 1.39 -3.37
CA GLU A 59 14.44 1.37 -2.38
C GLU A 59 15.03 2.75 -2.14
N HIS A 60 15.20 3.50 -3.22
CA HIS A 60 15.81 4.83 -3.11
C HIS A 60 14.86 5.92 -3.55
N GLY A 61 13.58 5.63 -3.63
CA GLY A 61 12.60 6.60 -4.06
C GLY A 61 11.96 7.32 -2.91
N VAL A 62 11.12 8.29 -3.25
CA VAL A 62 10.34 9.01 -2.27
C VAL A 62 9.13 8.17 -1.88
N PRO A 63 8.89 7.95 -0.60
CA PRO A 63 7.74 7.14 -0.21
C PRO A 63 6.43 7.89 -0.51
N ILE A 64 5.38 7.11 -0.68
CA ILE A 64 4.04 7.67 -0.77
C ILE A 64 3.56 7.95 0.65
N GLN A 65 3.05 9.14 0.87
CA GLN A 65 2.58 9.53 2.19
C GLN A 65 1.06 9.70 2.15
N VAL A 66 0.38 8.97 3.03
CA VAL A 66 -1.06 9.07 3.21
C VAL A 66 -1.30 9.76 4.53
N GLN A 67 -1.94 10.91 4.49
CA GLN A 67 -2.12 11.73 5.68
C GLN A 67 -3.05 11.08 6.68
N ALA A 68 -4.07 10.38 6.21
CA ALA A 68 -4.97 9.67 7.10
C ALA A 68 -5.45 8.40 6.43
N ALA A 69 -5.21 7.29 7.10
CA ALA A 69 -5.71 5.98 6.69
C ALA A 69 -6.44 5.39 7.89
N ILE A 70 -7.64 4.88 7.64
CA ILE A 70 -8.49 4.37 8.72
C ILE A 70 -8.35 2.87 8.80
N VAL A 71 -8.12 2.37 10.00
CA VAL A 71 -8.08 0.93 10.23
C VAL A 71 -9.51 0.40 10.13
N ARG A 72 -9.75 -0.45 9.13
CA ARG A 72 -11.08 -1.01 8.93
C ARG A 72 -11.26 -2.35 9.61
N TRP A 73 -10.18 -3.12 9.73
CA TRP A 73 -10.21 -4.39 10.41
C TRP A 73 -8.81 -4.72 10.91
N SER A 74 -8.77 -5.58 11.93
CA SER A 74 -7.50 -6.04 12.49
C SER A 74 -7.70 -7.48 12.91
N ARG A 75 -6.78 -8.35 12.50
CA ARG A 75 -6.87 -9.77 12.80
C ARG A 75 -5.47 -10.36 12.85
N GLY A 76 -5.12 -10.90 14.02
CA GLY A 76 -3.77 -11.42 14.18
C GLY A 76 -2.76 -10.33 13.97
N GLN A 77 -1.79 -10.58 13.11
CA GLN A 77 -0.76 -9.59 12.81
C GLN A 77 -1.00 -8.93 11.47
N GLN A 78 -2.26 -8.80 11.08
CA GLN A 78 -2.63 -8.11 9.85
C GLN A 78 -3.72 -7.11 10.13
N PHE A 79 -3.74 -6.05 9.35
CA PHE A 79 -4.84 -5.10 9.41
C PHE A 79 -5.02 -4.45 8.05
N GLY A 80 -6.24 -4.00 7.82
CA GLY A 80 -6.59 -3.35 6.58
C GLY A 80 -6.84 -1.87 6.80
N LEU A 81 -6.34 -1.08 5.88
CA LEU A 81 -6.45 0.37 5.91
C LEU A 81 -7.21 0.87 4.71
N GLU A 82 -8.04 1.86 4.93
CA GLU A 82 -8.68 2.61 3.85
C GLU A 82 -8.10 4.01 3.85
N PHE A 83 -7.62 4.45 2.69
CA PHE A 83 -7.05 5.79 2.56
C PHE A 83 -8.16 6.82 2.64
N GLU A 84 -8.02 7.78 3.53
CA GLU A 84 -9.06 8.78 3.74
C GLU A 84 -8.61 10.16 3.29
N VAL A 85 -7.37 10.53 3.61
CA VAL A 85 -6.84 11.83 3.22
C VAL A 85 -5.48 11.61 2.59
N ILE A 86 -5.36 12.05 1.35
CA ILE A 86 -4.10 11.94 0.63
C ILE A 86 -3.95 13.19 -0.23
N ALA A 87 -2.77 13.80 -0.15
CA ALA A 87 -2.52 15.02 -0.91
C ALA A 87 -2.49 14.71 -2.40
N SER A 88 -2.79 15.72 -3.21
CA SER A 88 -2.91 15.55 -4.65
C SER A 88 -1.66 14.96 -5.27
N ALA A 89 -0.49 15.44 -4.87
CA ALA A 89 0.76 14.94 -5.42
C ALA A 89 0.98 13.48 -5.04
N GLU A 90 0.61 13.13 -3.82
CA GLU A 90 0.73 11.74 -3.37
C GLU A 90 -0.25 10.85 -4.08
N TRP A 91 -1.44 11.37 -4.34
CA TRP A 91 -2.45 10.62 -5.07
C TRP A 91 -1.97 10.28 -6.48
N VAL A 92 -1.35 11.24 -7.15
CA VAL A 92 -0.80 10.99 -8.48
C VAL A 92 0.29 9.92 -8.40
N HIS A 93 1.14 10.01 -7.40
CA HIS A 93 2.20 9.02 -7.21
C HIS A 93 1.60 7.63 -6.98
N LEU A 94 0.57 7.54 -6.14
CA LEU A 94 -0.09 6.27 -5.89
C LEU A 94 -0.69 5.71 -7.17
N GLN A 95 -1.34 6.54 -7.96
CA GLN A 95 -1.90 6.09 -9.22
C GLN A 95 -0.82 5.55 -10.15
N ASP A 96 0.32 6.23 -10.21
CA ASP A 96 1.43 5.76 -11.04
C ASP A 96 1.94 4.42 -10.57
N VAL A 97 2.08 4.24 -9.26
CA VAL A 97 2.59 2.99 -8.71
C VAL A 97 1.63 1.85 -9.02
N VAL A 98 0.34 2.06 -8.80
CA VAL A 98 -0.66 1.02 -9.07
C VAL A 98 -0.66 0.68 -10.55
N LYS A 99 -0.53 1.69 -11.41
CA LYS A 99 -0.48 1.45 -12.85
C LYS A 99 0.74 0.63 -13.22
N GLN A 100 1.88 0.91 -12.61
CA GLN A 100 3.09 0.14 -12.90
C GLN A 100 2.94 -1.30 -12.45
N ILE A 101 2.34 -1.50 -11.30
CA ILE A 101 2.10 -2.86 -10.81
C ILE A 101 1.19 -3.60 -11.79
N GLU A 102 0.17 -2.92 -12.26
CA GLU A 102 -0.79 -3.52 -13.20
C GLU A 102 -0.11 -3.95 -14.48
N LEU A 103 0.89 -3.20 -14.93
CA LEU A 103 1.60 -3.51 -16.16
C LEU A 103 2.75 -4.48 -15.97
N GLU A 104 3.16 -4.69 -14.75
CA GLU A 104 4.36 -5.48 -14.48
C GLU A 104 4.31 -6.90 -15.05
N PRO A 105 3.20 -7.61 -14.96
CA PRO A 105 3.16 -8.96 -15.54
C PRO A 105 3.48 -8.98 -17.03
N TYR A 106 3.00 -7.99 -17.76
CA TYR A 106 3.29 -7.92 -19.19
C TYR A 106 4.75 -7.64 -19.44
N GLN A 107 5.32 -6.73 -18.69
CA GLN A 107 6.73 -6.41 -18.85
C GLN A 107 7.61 -7.59 -18.50
N ARG A 108 7.24 -8.30 -17.45
CA ARG A 108 8.01 -9.47 -17.02
C ARG A 108 7.97 -10.55 -18.10
N ASP A 109 6.81 -10.78 -18.67
CA ASP A 109 6.68 -11.77 -19.73
C ASP A 109 7.56 -11.41 -20.91
N GLN A 110 7.56 -10.14 -21.29
CA GLN A 110 8.36 -9.70 -22.41
C GLN A 110 9.84 -9.87 -22.14
N GLN A 111 10.26 -9.63 -20.92
CA GLN A 111 11.66 -9.78 -20.56
C GLN A 111 12.08 -11.23 -20.54
N GLU A 112 11.19 -12.10 -20.13
CA GLU A 112 11.54 -13.51 -20.01
C GLU A 112 11.58 -14.23 -21.34
N LYS A 113 10.77 -13.78 -22.29
CA LYS A 113 10.71 -14.46 -23.56
C LYS A 113 12.05 -14.57 -24.25
N PRO A 114 12.83 -13.51 -24.36
CA PRO A 114 14.14 -13.63 -25.01
C PRO A 114 15.05 -14.60 -24.30
N THR A 115 14.97 -14.69 -23.00
CA THR A 115 15.85 -15.60 -22.26
C THR A 115 15.42 -17.05 -22.43
N ASP A 116 14.17 -17.30 -22.68
CA ASP A 116 13.69 -18.65 -22.84
C ASP A 116 14.17 -19.28 -24.14
N THR A 117 14.40 -18.46 -25.11
CA THR A 117 14.89 -18.99 -26.38
C THR A 117 16.40 -19.05 -26.39
#